data_2baefd7f676f0c5f92113e2844a7e266
#
_entry.id   2baefd7f676f0c5f92113e2844a7e266
#
_cell.length_a   1.000
_cell.length_b   1.000
_cell.length_c   1.000
_cell.angle_alpha   90.00
_cell.angle_beta   90.00
_cell.angle_gamma   90.00
#
_symmetry.space_group_name_H-M   'P 1'
#
loop_
_entity.id
_entity.type
_entity.pdbx_description
1 polymer ?
#
loop_
_entity_poly.entity_id
_entity_poly.type
_entity_poly.pdbx_seq_one_letter_code
_entity_poly.pdbx_strand_id
1 'polypeptide(L)'
;LSGLESLRLGSVGGLIGAAVGEFSTDGTLSQNSDTKVPTQKAVKTYADTLDGTTPVGGVFTVSGISTSTITQFAKQLNVSGITTFHNNVNFLDGDRARFGSSEDLQIYHDSNHSYIAENGAGDLKIQASAGSIIIQKSDGEEMIKANVDGAVELYQDDVLRLNTTTTGVGIGGTLTVSGDLTVGGTLTYEEVTNIDLWFIEKLRNIF
;
A
#
# COMPACT_ATOMS: atom_id res chain seq x y z
N LEU A 1 -0.92 -44.30 56.41
CA LEU A 1 -0.27 -43.05 56.05
C LEU A 1 -1.33 -42.03 55.75
N SER A 2 -1.78 -41.31 56.79
CA SER A 2 -2.72 -40.20 56.63
C SER A 2 -1.90 -38.98 56.23
N GLY A 3 -2.11 -38.54 54.98
CA GLY A 3 -1.91 -37.19 54.49
C GLY A 3 -0.53 -36.59 54.62
N LEU A 4 0.23 -36.55 53.51
CA LEU A 4 1.35 -35.65 53.36
C LEU A 4 0.76 -34.24 53.31
N GLU A 5 0.83 -33.44 54.37
CA GLU A 5 0.27 -32.08 54.41
C GLU A 5 1.06 -31.10 53.55
N SER A 6 2.32 -31.35 53.28
CA SER A 6 3.12 -30.56 52.30
C SER A 6 4.33 -31.35 51.79
N LEU A 7 4.72 -31.10 50.57
CA LEU A 7 5.94 -31.60 49.94
C LEU A 7 6.91 -30.41 49.76
N ARG A 8 8.11 -30.55 50.37
CA ARG A 8 9.20 -29.59 50.13
C ARG A 8 10.18 -30.21 49.14
N LEU A 9 10.35 -29.57 48.03
CA LEU A 9 11.27 -30.01 46.97
C LEU A 9 12.55 -29.18 47.05
N GLY A 10 13.62 -29.85 47.43
CA GLY A 10 14.99 -29.34 47.30
C GLY A 10 15.51 -28.51 48.50
N SER A 11 16.59 -28.97 49.04
CA SER A 11 17.50 -28.14 49.81
C SER A 11 18.89 -28.32 49.20
N VAL A 12 19.40 -27.31 48.52
CA VAL A 12 20.79 -27.26 48.11
C VAL A 12 21.41 -26.07 48.82
N GLY A 13 22.40 -26.33 49.68
CA GLY A 13 23.16 -25.28 50.36
C GLY A 13 22.41 -24.49 51.45
N GLY A 14 21.49 -25.13 52.19
CA GLY A 14 20.82 -24.51 53.33
C GLY A 14 19.62 -23.61 53.02
N LEU A 15 19.27 -23.42 51.75
CA LEU A 15 18.06 -22.72 51.34
C LEU A 15 16.91 -23.73 51.30
N ILE A 16 15.87 -23.49 52.09
CA ILE A 16 14.63 -24.30 52.06
C ILE A 16 13.78 -23.77 50.91
N GLY A 17 13.52 -24.60 49.92
CA GLY A 17 12.60 -24.29 48.86
C GLY A 17 11.16 -24.02 49.35
N ALA A 18 10.33 -23.35 48.58
CA ALA A 18 8.93 -23.15 48.89
C ALA A 18 8.22 -24.47 49.14
N ALA A 19 7.38 -24.53 50.20
CA ALA A 19 6.58 -25.72 50.48
C ALA A 19 5.43 -25.80 49.47
N VAL A 20 5.30 -26.94 48.84
CA VAL A 20 4.16 -27.23 47.99
C VAL A 20 3.00 -27.73 48.84
N GLY A 21 1.93 -26.91 48.97
CA GLY A 21 0.76 -27.26 49.77
C GLY A 21 -0.26 -28.12 49.02
N GLU A 22 -0.37 -27.97 47.77
CA GLU A 22 -1.33 -28.75 46.95
C GLU A 22 -0.97 -28.77 45.45
N PHE A 23 -1.56 -29.74 44.73
CA PHE A 23 -1.59 -29.73 43.29
C PHE A 23 -2.89 -29.05 42.84
N SER A 24 -2.78 -27.91 42.19
CA SER A 24 -3.93 -27.14 41.70
C SER A 24 -4.48 -27.69 40.41
N THR A 25 -5.80 -27.83 40.34
CA THR A 25 -6.55 -28.14 39.13
C THR A 25 -7.17 -26.89 38.48
N ASP A 26 -6.89 -25.69 39.05
CA ASP A 26 -7.36 -24.42 38.51
C ASP A 26 -6.73 -24.15 37.15
N GLY A 27 -7.53 -24.31 36.08
CA GLY A 27 -7.12 -24.08 34.71
C GLY A 27 -6.98 -22.60 34.34
N THR A 28 -7.35 -21.67 35.23
CA THR A 28 -7.16 -20.23 35.01
C THR A 28 -5.82 -19.71 35.54
N LEU A 29 -5.17 -20.48 36.44
CA LEU A 29 -3.96 -20.10 37.18
C LEU A 29 -4.09 -18.73 37.87
N SER A 30 -5.32 -18.30 38.18
CA SER A 30 -5.64 -16.94 38.66
C SER A 30 -5.07 -16.62 40.05
N GLN A 31 -4.74 -17.63 40.81
CA GLN A 31 -4.27 -17.45 42.20
C GLN A 31 -2.79 -17.04 42.29
N ASN A 32 -2.00 -17.17 41.22
CA ASN A 32 -0.56 -16.83 41.19
C ASN A 32 0.18 -17.25 42.48
N SER A 33 0.05 -18.53 42.84
CA SER A 33 0.49 -19.06 44.12
C SER A 33 1.88 -19.67 44.02
N ASP A 34 2.75 -19.32 44.96
CA ASP A 34 4.10 -19.93 45.08
C ASP A 34 4.10 -21.29 45.79
N THR A 35 2.95 -21.70 46.38
CA THR A 35 2.81 -22.95 47.14
C THR A 35 1.97 -24.01 46.44
N LYS A 36 1.43 -23.71 45.28
CA LYS A 36 0.63 -24.63 44.48
C LYS A 36 1.32 -25.02 43.18
N VAL A 37 1.36 -26.31 42.87
CA VAL A 37 1.84 -26.81 41.58
C VAL A 37 0.66 -27.09 40.71
N PRO A 38 0.55 -26.47 39.52
CA PRO A 38 -0.56 -26.76 38.61
C PRO A 38 -0.42 -28.17 38.06
N THR A 39 -1.55 -28.87 37.95
CA THR A 39 -1.58 -30.17 37.24
C THR A 39 -1.34 -29.97 35.74
N GLN A 40 -0.89 -31.04 35.07
CA GLN A 40 -0.74 -31.02 33.61
C GLN A 40 -2.04 -30.55 32.90
N LYS A 41 -3.20 -31.00 33.41
CA LYS A 41 -4.51 -30.56 32.88
C LYS A 41 -4.75 -29.08 33.10
N ALA A 42 -4.40 -28.52 34.27
CA ALA A 42 -4.56 -27.10 34.54
C ALA A 42 -3.69 -26.26 33.60
N VAL A 43 -2.41 -26.65 33.40
CA VAL A 43 -1.49 -25.97 32.48
C VAL A 43 -2.02 -26.05 31.04
N LYS A 44 -2.50 -27.22 30.61
CA LYS A 44 -3.08 -27.38 29.26
C LYS A 44 -4.32 -26.50 29.09
N THR A 45 -5.22 -26.47 30.06
CA THR A 45 -6.42 -25.65 30.01
C THR A 45 -6.05 -24.16 29.91
N TYR A 46 -5.09 -23.71 30.72
CA TYR A 46 -4.58 -22.34 30.63
C TYR A 46 -3.98 -22.03 29.26
N ALA A 47 -3.13 -22.92 28.73
CA ALA A 47 -2.53 -22.75 27.41
C ALA A 47 -3.59 -22.72 26.29
N ASP A 48 -4.61 -23.56 26.38
CA ASP A 48 -5.73 -23.59 25.43
C ASP A 48 -6.57 -22.30 25.48
N THR A 49 -6.58 -21.57 26.62
CA THR A 49 -7.24 -20.24 26.72
C THR A 49 -6.41 -19.11 26.10
N LEU A 50 -5.11 -19.35 25.87
CA LEU A 50 -4.22 -18.38 25.21
C LEU A 50 -4.27 -18.46 23.67
N ASP A 51 -5.15 -19.30 23.11
CA ASP A 51 -5.30 -19.50 21.66
C ASP A 51 -5.86 -18.30 20.87
N GLY A 52 -5.90 -17.13 21.50
CA GLY A 52 -6.27 -15.87 20.85
C GLY A 52 -7.73 -15.46 21.00
N THR A 53 -8.53 -16.18 21.78
CA THR A 53 -9.93 -15.80 22.02
C THR A 53 -10.12 -14.91 23.26
N THR A 54 -9.12 -14.84 24.14
CA THR A 54 -9.12 -13.89 25.27
C THR A 54 -8.24 -12.69 24.99
N PRO A 55 -8.74 -11.45 25.17
CA PRO A 55 -7.90 -10.27 25.05
C PRO A 55 -6.85 -10.29 26.16
N VAL A 56 -5.61 -10.61 25.84
CA VAL A 56 -4.50 -10.38 26.72
C VAL A 56 -4.27 -8.86 26.73
N GLY A 57 -4.79 -8.18 27.74
CA GLY A 57 -4.50 -6.76 27.97
C GLY A 57 -3.01 -6.57 28.32
N GLY A 58 -2.15 -6.57 27.32
CA GLY A 58 -0.72 -6.38 27.51
C GLY A 58 0.00 -6.26 26.17
N VAL A 59 1.20 -5.67 26.21
CA VAL A 59 2.08 -5.61 25.04
C VAL A 59 2.60 -7.03 24.76
N PHE A 60 2.13 -7.66 23.69
CA PHE A 60 2.72 -8.90 23.21
C PHE A 60 4.01 -8.54 22.45
N THR A 61 5.12 -8.60 23.16
CA THR A 61 6.44 -8.39 22.54
C THR A 61 7.00 -9.74 22.14
N VAL A 62 6.98 -10.05 20.86
CA VAL A 62 7.71 -11.17 20.32
C VAL A 62 9.12 -10.70 19.97
N SER A 63 10.05 -10.81 20.94
CA SER A 63 11.46 -10.56 20.70
C SER A 63 12.17 -11.88 20.41
N GLY A 64 12.77 -12.01 19.24
CA GLY A 64 13.64 -13.13 18.89
C GLY A 64 12.94 -14.36 18.34
N ILE A 65 11.91 -14.22 17.53
CA ILE A 65 11.52 -15.32 16.65
C ILE A 65 12.64 -15.49 15.62
N SER A 66 13.45 -16.53 15.81
CA SER A 66 14.36 -17.00 14.78
C SER A 66 13.53 -17.44 13.59
N THR A 67 13.64 -16.73 12.51
CA THR A 67 12.81 -16.82 11.32
C THR A 67 13.10 -18.02 10.42
N SER A 68 13.35 -19.17 10.99
CA SER A 68 13.44 -20.40 10.20
C SER A 68 12.09 -21.03 9.93
N THR A 69 10.99 -20.49 10.47
CA THR A 69 9.68 -21.13 10.31
C THR A 69 8.59 -20.07 10.25
N ILE A 70 7.90 -20.10 9.18
CA ILE A 70 6.71 -19.36 8.78
C ILE A 70 5.75 -19.17 9.95
N THR A 71 5.60 -17.94 10.39
CA THR A 71 4.47 -17.57 11.25
C THR A 71 3.28 -17.28 10.34
N GLN A 72 2.43 -18.26 10.12
CA GLN A 72 1.17 -18.04 9.42
C GLN A 72 0.15 -17.49 10.41
N PHE A 73 -0.22 -16.24 10.25
CA PHE A 73 -1.48 -15.73 10.80
C PHE A 73 -2.60 -16.22 9.89
N ALA A 74 -3.34 -17.23 10.35
CA ALA A 74 -4.14 -18.08 9.47
C ALA A 74 -5.32 -17.41 8.77
N LYS A 75 -5.81 -16.23 9.18
CA LYS A 75 -6.95 -15.56 8.52
C LYS A 75 -6.93 -14.04 8.49
N GLN A 76 -6.60 -13.36 9.58
CA GLN A 76 -6.75 -11.91 9.65
C GLN A 76 -5.85 -11.31 10.74
N LEU A 77 -5.18 -10.21 10.39
CA LEU A 77 -4.51 -9.35 11.35
C LEU A 77 -5.29 -8.02 11.43
N ASN A 78 -6.01 -7.79 12.52
CA ASN A 78 -6.69 -6.53 12.79
C ASN A 78 -5.81 -5.64 13.65
N VAL A 79 -5.42 -4.48 13.15
CA VAL A 79 -4.66 -3.48 13.87
C VAL A 79 -5.50 -2.20 13.97
N SER A 80 -5.87 -1.81 15.18
CA SER A 80 -6.61 -0.57 15.45
C SER A 80 -5.71 0.65 15.63
N GLY A 81 -4.45 0.56 15.26
CA GLY A 81 -3.46 1.61 15.38
C GLY A 81 -2.59 1.71 14.14
N ILE A 82 -1.40 2.28 14.30
CA ILE A 82 -0.41 2.41 13.22
C ILE A 82 0.40 1.11 13.13
N THR A 83 0.55 0.60 11.90
CA THR A 83 1.46 -0.51 11.59
C THR A 83 2.65 0.03 10.80
N THR A 84 3.87 -0.28 11.26
CA THR A 84 5.11 0.05 10.55
C THR A 84 5.76 -1.24 10.06
N PHE A 85 5.97 -1.33 8.76
CA PHE A 85 6.76 -2.38 8.14
C PHE A 85 8.16 -1.84 7.85
N HIS A 86 9.19 -2.48 8.41
CA HIS A 86 10.59 -2.09 8.17
C HIS A 86 11.15 -2.69 6.88
N ASN A 87 10.47 -3.65 6.30
CA ASN A 87 10.82 -4.31 5.04
C ASN A 87 9.62 -4.32 4.10
N ASN A 88 9.80 -4.93 2.93
CA ASN A 88 8.76 -5.02 1.91
C ASN A 88 7.52 -5.77 2.39
N VAL A 89 6.36 -5.31 1.97
CA VAL A 89 5.10 -6.06 2.00
C VAL A 89 4.88 -6.61 0.60
N ASN A 90 4.84 -7.93 0.47
CA ASN A 90 4.62 -8.59 -0.80
C ASN A 90 3.14 -8.93 -0.98
N PHE A 91 2.56 -8.43 -2.05
CA PHE A 91 1.26 -8.84 -2.56
C PHE A 91 1.50 -9.74 -3.77
N LEU A 92 0.87 -10.91 -3.80
CA LEU A 92 0.97 -11.83 -4.92
C LEU A 92 0.00 -11.41 -6.05
N ASP A 93 0.12 -12.07 -7.20
CA ASP A 93 -0.79 -11.84 -8.33
C ASP A 93 -2.25 -12.05 -7.91
N GLY A 94 -3.07 -11.06 -8.22
CA GLY A 94 -4.47 -11.01 -7.82
C GLY A 94 -4.74 -10.47 -6.41
N ASP A 95 -3.74 -10.42 -5.53
CA ASP A 95 -3.87 -9.77 -4.22
C ASP A 95 -3.93 -8.25 -4.36
N ARG A 96 -4.67 -7.60 -3.47
CA ARG A 96 -4.95 -6.17 -3.59
C ARG A 96 -4.66 -5.42 -2.29
N ALA A 97 -3.94 -4.31 -2.40
CA ALA A 97 -3.98 -3.26 -1.39
C ALA A 97 -5.26 -2.44 -1.61
N ARG A 98 -6.16 -2.43 -0.62
CA ARG A 98 -7.48 -1.79 -0.71
C ARG A 98 -7.58 -0.65 0.29
N PHE A 99 -8.18 0.47 -0.13
CA PHE A 99 -8.30 1.68 0.67
C PHE A 99 -9.74 2.18 0.65
N GLY A 100 -10.18 2.75 1.78
CA GLY A 100 -11.55 3.22 1.97
C GLY A 100 -12.49 2.13 2.48
N SER A 101 -13.63 2.54 3.04
CA SER A 101 -14.62 1.62 3.62
C SER A 101 -15.30 0.74 2.57
N SER A 102 -15.41 1.25 1.34
CA SER A 102 -15.98 0.53 0.19
C SER A 102 -14.91 -0.09 -0.71
N GLU A 103 -13.63 -0.03 -0.30
CA GLU A 103 -12.50 -0.59 -1.05
C GLU A 103 -12.37 -0.01 -2.47
N ASP A 104 -12.70 1.28 -2.64
CA ASP A 104 -12.83 1.94 -3.93
C ASP A 104 -11.48 2.09 -4.63
N LEU A 105 -10.44 2.56 -3.89
CA LEU A 105 -9.08 2.60 -4.43
C LEU A 105 -8.36 1.27 -4.21
N GLN A 106 -7.87 0.68 -5.28
CA GLN A 106 -7.15 -0.59 -5.26
C GLN A 106 -5.84 -0.49 -6.03
N ILE A 107 -4.77 -1.09 -5.48
CA ILE A 107 -3.47 -1.24 -6.14
C ILE A 107 -3.15 -2.73 -6.20
N TYR A 108 -2.91 -3.26 -7.40
CA TYR A 108 -2.67 -4.70 -7.61
C TYR A 108 -1.97 -5.01 -8.94
N HIS A 109 -1.53 -6.25 -9.08
CA HIS A 109 -1.03 -6.84 -10.32
C HIS A 109 -1.83 -8.10 -10.64
N ASP A 110 -2.17 -8.32 -11.92
CA ASP A 110 -3.02 -9.45 -12.37
C ASP A 110 -2.27 -10.51 -13.19
N SER A 111 -0.97 -10.65 -13.02
CA SER A 111 -0.04 -11.48 -13.80
C SER A 111 0.41 -10.87 -15.14
N ASN A 112 -0.27 -9.85 -15.65
CA ASN A 112 0.07 -9.17 -16.89
C ASN A 112 0.26 -7.66 -16.70
N HIS A 113 -0.63 -7.03 -15.93
CA HIS A 113 -0.71 -5.59 -15.80
C HIS A 113 -0.77 -5.15 -14.34
N SER A 114 -0.21 -3.99 -14.07
CA SER A 114 -0.33 -3.32 -12.76
C SER A 114 -1.39 -2.23 -12.84
N TYR A 115 -2.19 -2.11 -11.78
CA TYR A 115 -3.33 -1.21 -11.70
C TYR A 115 -3.26 -0.31 -10.48
N ILE A 116 -3.63 0.94 -10.68
CA ILE A 116 -4.14 1.85 -9.66
C ILE A 116 -5.56 2.16 -10.08
N ALA A 117 -6.54 1.53 -9.43
CA ALA A 117 -7.94 1.54 -9.88
C ALA A 117 -8.83 2.23 -8.85
N GLU A 118 -9.53 3.27 -9.28
CA GLU A 118 -10.63 3.91 -8.56
C GLU A 118 -11.94 3.30 -9.06
N ASN A 119 -12.64 2.55 -8.21
CA ASN A 119 -13.88 1.86 -8.54
C ASN A 119 -15.12 2.49 -7.88
N GLY A 120 -14.93 3.59 -7.14
CA GLY A 120 -16.01 4.32 -6.50
C GLY A 120 -16.70 5.34 -7.41
N ALA A 121 -17.39 6.28 -6.80
CA ALA A 121 -18.09 7.34 -7.51
C ALA A 121 -17.24 8.62 -7.70
N GLY A 122 -16.03 8.63 -7.17
CA GLY A 122 -15.13 9.78 -7.19
C GLY A 122 -14.11 9.75 -8.32
N ASP A 123 -13.17 10.68 -8.27
CA ASP A 123 -12.06 10.76 -9.21
C ASP A 123 -10.79 10.18 -8.58
N LEU A 124 -9.92 9.57 -9.38
CA LEU A 124 -8.54 9.32 -8.99
C LEU A 124 -7.74 10.63 -9.10
N LYS A 125 -7.36 11.22 -7.95
CA LYS A 125 -6.57 12.45 -7.90
C LYS A 125 -5.12 12.15 -7.57
N ILE A 126 -4.23 12.44 -8.50
CA ILE A 126 -2.79 12.39 -8.30
C ILE A 126 -2.31 13.83 -8.11
N GLN A 127 -1.76 14.16 -6.93
CA GLN A 127 -1.44 15.52 -6.54
C GLN A 127 0.04 15.66 -6.16
N ALA A 128 0.65 16.73 -6.62
CA ALA A 128 1.96 17.17 -6.17
C ALA A 128 1.85 18.59 -5.61
N SER A 129 2.40 18.86 -4.43
CA SER A 129 2.43 20.20 -3.82
C SER A 129 3.63 21.02 -4.29
N ALA A 130 4.64 20.37 -4.82
CA ALA A 130 5.85 20.96 -5.40
C ALA A 130 6.44 19.98 -6.40
N GLY A 131 7.23 20.49 -7.35
CA GLY A 131 7.85 19.66 -8.38
C GLY A 131 6.90 19.32 -9.53
N SER A 132 6.80 18.08 -9.93
CA SER A 132 6.03 17.63 -11.10
C SER A 132 5.41 16.25 -10.87
N ILE A 133 4.34 15.95 -11.61
CA ILE A 133 3.88 14.58 -11.82
C ILE A 133 4.50 14.10 -13.12
N ILE A 134 5.25 13.00 -13.07
CA ILE A 134 6.03 12.48 -14.19
C ILE A 134 5.60 11.04 -14.49
N ILE A 135 5.34 10.76 -15.76
CA ILE A 135 5.22 9.41 -16.31
C ILE A 135 6.43 9.20 -17.21
N GLN A 136 7.26 8.23 -16.84
CA GLN A 136 8.53 7.99 -17.49
C GLN A 136 8.81 6.50 -17.66
N LYS A 137 9.71 6.15 -18.54
CA LYS A 137 10.28 4.83 -18.69
C LYS A 137 11.27 4.54 -17.55
N SER A 138 11.58 3.27 -17.30
CA SER A 138 12.45 2.84 -16.19
C SER A 138 13.89 3.38 -16.25
N ASP A 139 14.35 3.82 -17.42
CA ASP A 139 15.66 4.42 -17.63
C ASP A 139 15.67 5.96 -17.46
N GLY A 140 14.50 6.54 -17.15
CA GLY A 140 14.36 7.97 -16.86
C GLY A 140 13.84 8.80 -18.04
N GLU A 141 13.64 8.22 -19.23
CA GLU A 141 13.03 8.92 -20.37
C GLU A 141 11.63 9.41 -20.04
N GLU A 142 11.41 10.72 -20.08
CA GLU A 142 10.11 11.34 -19.80
C GLU A 142 9.14 11.11 -20.97
N MET A 143 7.88 10.78 -20.65
CA MET A 143 6.79 10.67 -21.62
C MET A 143 5.76 11.77 -21.38
N ILE A 144 5.35 11.98 -20.12
CA ILE A 144 4.42 13.02 -19.72
C ILE A 144 4.97 13.69 -18.47
N LYS A 145 4.96 15.03 -18.44
CA LYS A 145 5.33 15.80 -17.28
C LYS A 145 4.33 16.93 -17.05
N ALA A 146 3.74 16.97 -15.86
CA ALA A 146 2.87 18.03 -15.43
C ALA A 146 3.57 18.83 -14.31
N ASN A 147 4.07 20.00 -14.62
CA ASN A 147 4.77 20.87 -13.67
C ASN A 147 3.75 21.59 -12.79
N VAL A 148 4.00 21.64 -11.48
CA VAL A 148 3.20 22.47 -10.57
C VAL A 148 3.37 23.95 -10.97
N ASP A 149 2.26 24.66 -11.12
CA ASP A 149 2.21 26.05 -11.60
C ASP A 149 2.90 26.30 -12.96
N GLY A 150 3.04 25.25 -13.77
CA GLY A 150 3.75 25.28 -15.03
C GLY A 150 3.06 24.53 -16.17
N ALA A 151 3.83 24.19 -17.18
CA ALA A 151 3.36 23.50 -18.37
C ALA A 151 3.02 22.02 -18.11
N VAL A 152 2.08 21.49 -18.90
CA VAL A 152 1.97 20.06 -19.20
C VAL A 152 2.73 19.81 -20.48
N GLU A 153 3.63 18.82 -20.45
CA GLU A 153 4.58 18.51 -21.51
C GLU A 153 4.45 17.06 -21.93
N LEU A 154 4.46 16.81 -23.24
CA LEU A 154 4.47 15.48 -23.84
C LEU A 154 5.75 15.30 -24.64
N TYR A 155 6.42 14.17 -24.42
CA TYR A 155 7.71 13.86 -25.02
C TYR A 155 7.64 12.58 -25.86
N GLN A 156 8.53 12.46 -26.82
CA GLN A 156 8.86 11.25 -27.55
C GLN A 156 10.38 11.22 -27.77
N ASP A 157 11.02 10.16 -27.26
CA ASP A 157 12.48 9.99 -27.32
C ASP A 157 13.21 11.25 -26.78
N ASP A 158 12.83 11.69 -25.56
CA ASP A 158 13.31 12.90 -24.87
C ASP A 158 13.10 14.21 -25.65
N VAL A 159 12.37 14.19 -26.76
CA VAL A 159 12.08 15.40 -27.54
C VAL A 159 10.67 15.91 -27.18
N LEU A 160 10.61 17.16 -26.74
CA LEU A 160 9.33 17.84 -26.47
C LEU A 160 8.52 17.97 -27.77
N ARG A 161 7.31 17.37 -27.76
CA ARG A 161 6.40 17.37 -28.92
C ARG A 161 5.22 18.29 -28.74
N LEU A 162 4.71 18.41 -27.51
CA LEU A 162 3.58 19.29 -27.18
C LEU A 162 3.74 19.84 -25.78
N ASN A 163 3.42 21.12 -25.61
CA ASN A 163 3.37 21.72 -24.27
C ASN A 163 2.28 22.79 -24.17
N THR A 164 1.73 22.96 -22.96
CA THR A 164 0.89 24.12 -22.65
C THR A 164 1.78 25.33 -22.35
N THR A 165 1.33 26.53 -22.77
CA THR A 165 1.99 27.80 -22.51
C THR A 165 1.00 28.77 -21.86
N THR A 166 1.46 29.93 -21.44
CA THR A 166 0.60 30.99 -20.89
C THR A 166 -0.45 31.50 -21.89
N THR A 167 -0.22 31.31 -23.19
CA THR A 167 -1.07 31.84 -24.28
C THR A 167 -1.71 30.77 -25.13
N GLY A 168 -1.43 29.48 -24.91
CA GLY A 168 -1.99 28.41 -25.73
C GLY A 168 -1.20 27.10 -25.66
N VAL A 169 -1.01 26.46 -26.80
CA VAL A 169 -0.30 25.17 -26.96
C VAL A 169 0.83 25.34 -27.96
N GLY A 170 2.02 24.91 -27.57
CA GLY A 170 3.17 24.76 -28.45
C GLY A 170 3.22 23.34 -29.04
N ILE A 171 3.56 23.22 -30.32
CA ILE A 171 3.78 21.96 -31.00
C ILE A 171 5.20 21.95 -31.59
N GLY A 172 6.05 21.06 -31.10
CA GLY A 172 7.43 20.87 -31.53
C GLY A 172 7.54 19.91 -32.72
N GLY A 173 6.97 20.29 -33.83
CA GLY A 173 6.97 19.49 -35.05
C GLY A 173 5.78 19.75 -35.94
N THR A 174 5.33 18.73 -36.68
CA THR A 174 4.22 18.83 -37.61
C THR A 174 2.90 18.55 -36.91
N LEU A 175 1.90 19.42 -37.09
CA LEU A 175 0.50 19.11 -36.79
C LEU A 175 -0.17 18.53 -38.03
N THR A 176 -0.60 17.27 -37.97
CA THR A 176 -1.41 16.64 -39.01
C THR A 176 -2.86 16.54 -38.55
N VAL A 177 -3.78 17.16 -39.27
CA VAL A 177 -5.22 17.07 -39.04
C VAL A 177 -5.82 16.22 -40.16
N SER A 178 -6.35 15.04 -39.83
CA SER A 178 -6.94 14.11 -40.80
C SER A 178 -8.41 14.44 -41.18
N GLY A 179 -9.02 15.36 -40.45
CA GLY A 179 -10.36 15.88 -40.68
C GLY A 179 -10.33 17.40 -40.90
N ASP A 180 -11.43 18.06 -40.59
CA ASP A 180 -11.53 19.51 -40.74
C ASP A 180 -10.78 20.24 -39.64
N LEU A 181 -10.06 21.30 -39.97
CA LEU A 181 -9.51 22.28 -39.02
C LEU A 181 -10.39 23.53 -39.01
N THR A 182 -11.04 23.84 -37.89
CA THR A 182 -11.81 25.07 -37.73
C THR A 182 -10.98 26.07 -36.91
N VAL A 183 -10.70 27.22 -37.51
CA VAL A 183 -10.00 28.34 -36.85
C VAL A 183 -11.00 29.44 -36.56
N GLY A 184 -11.35 29.68 -35.28
CA GLY A 184 -12.29 30.70 -34.86
C GLY A 184 -11.74 32.16 -34.86
N GLY A 185 -10.46 32.31 -35.15
CA GLY A 185 -9.74 33.57 -35.20
C GLY A 185 -8.92 33.74 -36.47
N THR A 186 -7.86 34.49 -36.39
CA THR A 186 -6.95 34.68 -37.52
C THR A 186 -5.94 33.56 -37.61
N LEU A 187 -5.80 32.97 -38.78
CA LEU A 187 -4.71 32.08 -39.10
C LEU A 187 -3.51 32.88 -39.58
N THR A 188 -2.46 32.91 -38.77
CA THR A 188 -1.20 33.58 -39.15
C THR A 188 -0.19 32.50 -39.55
N TYR A 189 0.44 32.65 -40.69
CA TYR A 189 1.48 31.76 -41.19
C TYR A 189 2.70 32.57 -41.67
N GLU A 190 3.90 32.05 -41.43
CA GLU A 190 5.14 32.71 -41.87
C GLU A 190 5.54 32.33 -43.30
N GLU A 191 5.32 31.06 -43.70
CA GLU A 191 5.66 30.56 -45.02
C GLU A 191 4.62 29.54 -45.49
N VAL A 192 4.04 29.76 -46.68
CA VAL A 192 3.13 28.82 -47.34
C VAL A 192 3.79 28.32 -48.61
N THR A 193 4.30 27.08 -48.54
CA THR A 193 4.96 26.45 -49.73
C THR A 193 3.98 25.87 -50.71
N ASN A 194 2.77 25.48 -50.30
CA ASN A 194 1.69 24.97 -51.14
C ASN A 194 0.34 25.35 -50.57
N ILE A 195 -0.31 26.35 -51.16
CA ILE A 195 -1.76 26.52 -51.11
C ILE A 195 -2.30 25.93 -52.40
N ASP A 196 -3.16 24.91 -52.26
CA ASP A 196 -3.84 24.34 -53.45
C ASP A 196 -4.61 25.45 -54.17
N LEU A 197 -4.38 25.61 -55.45
CA LEU A 197 -4.97 26.68 -56.30
C LEU A 197 -6.47 26.76 -56.20
N TRP A 198 -7.15 25.66 -55.85
CA TRP A 198 -8.58 25.59 -55.60
C TRP A 198 -9.07 26.52 -54.47
N PHE A 199 -8.27 26.70 -53.45
CA PHE A 199 -8.61 27.59 -52.31
C PHE A 199 -8.50 29.07 -52.74
N ILE A 200 -7.54 29.43 -53.55
CA ILE A 200 -7.35 30.80 -54.06
C ILE A 200 -8.44 31.15 -55.08
N GLU A 201 -8.89 30.21 -55.91
CA GLU A 201 -10.01 30.44 -56.85
C GLU A 201 -11.33 30.69 -56.09
N LYS A 202 -11.60 29.98 -54.99
CA LYS A 202 -12.79 30.22 -54.19
C LYS A 202 -12.79 31.60 -53.52
N LEU A 203 -11.64 32.05 -53.04
CA LEU A 203 -11.53 33.42 -52.47
C LEU A 203 -11.74 34.52 -53.53
N ARG A 204 -11.29 34.27 -54.76
CA ARG A 204 -11.44 35.22 -55.86
C ARG A 204 -12.87 35.35 -56.36
N ASN A 205 -13.72 34.37 -56.13
CA ASN A 205 -15.14 34.39 -56.55
C ASN A 205 -16.12 34.88 -55.48
N ILE A 206 -15.60 35.40 -54.35
CA ILE A 206 -16.38 35.97 -53.23
C ILE A 206 -16.39 37.53 -53.30
N PHE A 207 -15.59 38.13 -54.18
CA PHE A 207 -15.57 39.55 -54.52
C PHE A 207 -16.01 39.68 -56.01
#